data_52dd5cdf057d968d8aa03464931c4b3c
#
_entry.id   52dd5cdf057d968d8aa03464931c4b3c
#
_cell.length_a   1.000
_cell.length_b   1.000
_cell.length_c   1.000
_cell.angle_alpha   90.00
_cell.angle_beta   90.00
_cell.angle_gamma   90.00
#
_symmetry.space_group_name_H-M   'P 1'
#
loop_
_entity.id
_entity.type
_entity.pdbx_description
1 polymer ?
#
loop_
_entity_poly.entity_id
_entity_poly.type
_entity_poly.pdbx_seq_one_letter_code
_entity_poly.pdbx_strand_id
1 'polypeptide(L)'
;MMSREVSPRSYPELGIPDPHHGLSHHQDNPVQMEKLAKLNRHHIEQYAYFMDKLAETPDGDATLLDNIVMLYGCGISDGNKHLHTDLPCFIAGGGSGTHHGGRHLAFEGDLPISNLQLTMLQNFGVNASALGDSTGTIKELFKAKV
;
A
#
# COMPACT_ATOMS: atom_id res chain seq x y z
N MET A 1 2.33 -1.94 -10.98
CA MET A 1 3.42 -2.59 -10.20
C MET A 1 4.74 -2.02 -10.69
N MET A 2 5.50 -1.40 -9.83
CA MET A 2 6.78 -0.76 -10.21
C MET A 2 7.88 -1.79 -10.49
N SER A 3 7.83 -2.92 -9.81
CA SER A 3 8.69 -4.08 -10.02
C SER A 3 8.06 -5.31 -9.36
N ARG A 4 8.52 -6.50 -9.74
CA ARG A 4 8.14 -7.73 -9.03
C ARG A 4 8.98 -7.85 -7.74
N GLU A 5 8.51 -8.61 -6.75
CA GLU A 5 9.15 -8.76 -5.44
C GLU A 5 10.58 -9.34 -5.53
N VAL A 6 10.79 -10.34 -6.37
CA VAL A 6 12.14 -10.91 -6.66
C VAL A 6 12.84 -10.07 -7.73
N SER A 7 12.90 -8.75 -7.55
CA SER A 7 13.43 -7.84 -8.55
C SER A 7 14.95 -7.76 -8.49
N PRO A 8 15.64 -7.99 -9.63
CA PRO A 8 17.06 -7.70 -9.73
C PRO A 8 17.34 -6.21 -9.98
N ARG A 9 16.31 -5.35 -10.00
CA ARG A 9 16.48 -3.91 -10.27
C ARG A 9 17.38 -3.29 -9.23
N SER A 10 18.37 -2.53 -9.68
CA SER A 10 19.20 -1.62 -8.89
C SER A 10 18.79 -0.17 -9.16
N TYR A 11 19.26 0.74 -8.32
CA TYR A 11 18.91 2.17 -8.35
C TYR A 11 20.18 3.02 -8.31
N PRO A 12 20.99 2.99 -9.39
CA PRO A 12 22.26 3.73 -9.44
C PRO A 12 22.05 5.24 -9.32
N GLU A 13 20.90 5.75 -9.76
CA GLU A 13 20.49 7.15 -9.60
C GLU A 13 20.35 7.59 -8.14
N LEU A 14 20.12 6.64 -7.23
CA LEU A 14 20.10 6.86 -5.78
C LEU A 14 21.45 6.54 -5.11
N GLY A 15 22.46 6.13 -5.88
CA GLY A 15 23.72 5.60 -5.36
C GLY A 15 23.58 4.19 -4.76
N ILE A 16 22.57 3.43 -5.20
CA ILE A 16 22.30 2.06 -4.74
C ILE A 16 22.49 1.10 -5.92
N PRO A 17 23.70 0.57 -6.11
CA PRO A 17 23.96 -0.40 -7.17
C PRO A 17 23.46 -1.82 -6.84
N ASP A 18 23.14 -2.07 -5.57
CA ASP A 18 22.68 -3.37 -5.10
C ASP A 18 21.29 -3.69 -5.68
N PRO A 19 21.03 -4.95 -6.09
CA PRO A 19 19.70 -5.38 -6.48
C PRO A 19 18.71 -5.27 -5.31
N HIS A 20 17.50 -4.76 -5.57
CA HIS A 20 16.49 -4.52 -4.52
C HIS A 20 16.19 -5.77 -3.67
N HIS A 21 15.97 -6.92 -4.31
CA HIS A 21 15.71 -8.17 -3.58
C HIS A 21 16.91 -8.58 -2.71
N GLY A 22 18.13 -8.52 -3.24
CA GLY A 22 19.33 -8.80 -2.45
C GLY A 22 19.48 -7.85 -1.26
N LEU A 23 19.16 -6.57 -1.45
CA LEU A 23 19.20 -5.56 -0.41
C LEU A 23 18.16 -5.80 0.70
N SER A 24 16.99 -6.36 0.35
CA SER A 24 15.96 -6.68 1.35
C SER A 24 16.39 -7.75 2.36
N HIS A 25 17.36 -8.59 1.98
CA HIS A 25 18.04 -9.57 2.87
C HIS A 25 19.27 -8.94 3.55
N HIS A 26 19.08 -7.82 4.21
CA HIS A 26 20.15 -6.99 4.78
C HIS A 26 20.98 -7.62 5.91
N GLN A 27 20.60 -8.80 6.42
CA GLN A 27 21.31 -9.54 7.48
C GLN A 27 21.63 -8.67 8.71
N ASP A 28 20.72 -7.75 9.05
CA ASP A 28 20.85 -6.78 10.14
C ASP A 28 22.08 -5.86 10.03
N ASN A 29 22.64 -5.73 8.80
CA ASN A 29 23.73 -4.83 8.52
C ASN A 29 23.22 -3.38 8.42
N PRO A 30 23.68 -2.44 9.29
CA PRO A 30 23.16 -1.06 9.31
C PRO A 30 23.31 -0.32 7.98
N VAL A 31 24.39 -0.55 7.24
CA VAL A 31 24.61 0.10 5.94
C VAL A 31 23.60 -0.37 4.90
N GLN A 32 23.29 -1.67 4.90
CA GLN A 32 22.29 -2.22 3.99
C GLN A 32 20.88 -1.74 4.38
N MET A 33 20.58 -1.68 5.67
CA MET A 33 19.30 -1.15 6.17
C MET A 33 19.09 0.32 5.79
N GLU A 34 20.14 1.16 5.87
CA GLU A 34 20.07 2.56 5.43
C GLU A 34 19.81 2.68 3.94
N LYS A 35 20.46 1.88 3.10
CA LYS A 35 20.21 1.83 1.65
C LYS A 35 18.76 1.40 1.38
N LEU A 36 18.26 0.37 2.07
CA LEU A 36 16.88 -0.10 1.92
C LEU A 36 15.87 0.98 2.33
N ALA A 37 16.11 1.66 3.45
CA ALA A 37 15.26 2.76 3.90
C ALA A 37 15.22 3.91 2.87
N LYS A 38 16.37 4.27 2.28
CA LYS A 38 16.44 5.26 1.20
C LYS A 38 15.65 4.83 -0.03
N LEU A 39 15.74 3.56 -0.39
CA LEU A 39 15.00 2.99 -1.51
C LEU A 39 13.49 2.96 -1.25
N ASN A 40 13.07 2.54 -0.06
CA ASN A 40 11.66 2.54 0.34
C ASN A 40 11.08 3.97 0.31
N ARG A 41 11.85 4.96 0.80
CA ARG A 41 11.46 6.37 0.69
C ARG A 41 11.26 6.79 -0.77
N HIS A 42 12.16 6.41 -1.66
CA HIS A 42 12.02 6.70 -3.09
C HIS A 42 10.72 6.10 -3.66
N HIS A 43 10.34 4.88 -3.28
CA HIS A 43 9.08 4.27 -3.72
C HIS A 43 7.87 5.08 -3.24
N ILE A 44 7.88 5.57 -2.00
CA ILE A 44 6.82 6.44 -1.47
C ILE A 44 6.78 7.79 -2.20
N GLU A 45 7.93 8.37 -2.54
CA GLU A 45 8.00 9.60 -3.34
C GLU A 45 7.40 9.42 -4.74
N GLN A 46 7.62 8.24 -5.38
CA GLN A 46 6.98 7.93 -6.66
C GLN A 46 5.45 7.76 -6.52
N TYR A 47 5.01 7.16 -5.42
CA TYR A 47 3.59 7.06 -5.12
C TYR A 47 2.96 8.43 -4.89
N ALA A 48 3.61 9.30 -4.10
CA ALA A 48 3.15 10.67 -3.86
C ALA A 48 3.04 11.47 -5.17
N TYR A 49 4.06 11.38 -6.04
CA TYR A 49 4.02 11.99 -7.36
C TYR A 49 2.81 11.51 -8.19
N PHE A 50 2.51 10.21 -8.14
CA PHE A 50 1.33 9.68 -8.82
C PHE A 50 0.02 10.24 -8.24
N MET A 51 -0.05 10.36 -6.91
CA MET A 51 -1.19 11.00 -6.23
C MET A 51 -1.41 12.45 -6.68
N ASP A 52 -0.33 13.24 -6.77
CA ASP A 52 -0.40 14.62 -7.28
C ASP A 52 -0.97 14.65 -8.70
N LYS A 53 -0.53 13.74 -9.58
CA LYS A 53 -1.07 13.65 -10.94
C LYS A 53 -2.56 13.29 -10.97
N LEU A 54 -3.02 12.44 -10.08
CA LEU A 54 -4.44 12.12 -9.96
C LEU A 54 -5.26 13.30 -9.41
N ALA A 55 -4.69 14.07 -8.48
CA ALA A 55 -5.32 15.28 -7.95
C ALA A 55 -5.39 16.42 -8.97
N GLU A 56 -4.45 16.47 -9.92
CA GLU A 56 -4.42 17.45 -11.01
C GLU A 56 -5.32 17.06 -12.20
N THR A 57 -5.80 15.81 -12.24
CA THR A 57 -6.57 15.29 -13.38
C THR A 57 -8.07 15.43 -13.12
N PRO A 58 -8.81 16.25 -13.89
CA PRO A 58 -10.26 16.40 -13.74
C PRO A 58 -11.02 15.09 -14.03
N ASP A 59 -12.09 14.85 -13.27
CA ASP A 59 -13.03 13.74 -13.45
C ASP A 59 -14.44 14.19 -13.07
N GLY A 60 -15.20 14.68 -14.05
CA GLY A 60 -16.46 15.36 -13.82
C GLY A 60 -16.29 16.67 -13.05
N ASP A 61 -17.05 16.84 -11.97
CA ASP A 61 -16.97 18.01 -11.08
C ASP A 61 -15.90 17.88 -9.97
N ALA A 62 -15.09 16.81 -10.03
CA ALA A 62 -14.07 16.47 -9.04
C ALA A 62 -12.74 16.13 -9.73
N THR A 63 -11.84 15.44 -9.04
CA THR A 63 -10.59 14.93 -9.60
C THR A 63 -10.58 13.40 -9.60
N LEU A 64 -9.67 12.80 -10.37
CA LEU A 64 -9.49 11.35 -10.32
C LEU A 64 -9.17 10.87 -8.88
N LEU A 65 -8.40 11.66 -8.12
CA LEU A 65 -8.08 11.30 -6.73
C LEU A 65 -9.31 11.28 -5.83
N ASP A 66 -10.28 12.17 -6.07
CA ASP A 66 -11.53 12.20 -5.29
C ASP A 66 -12.40 10.97 -5.56
N ASN A 67 -12.33 10.41 -6.76
CA ASN A 67 -13.23 9.35 -7.23
C ASN A 67 -12.65 7.94 -7.10
N ILE A 68 -11.35 7.78 -6.91
CA ILE A 68 -10.71 6.48 -6.78
C ILE A 68 -10.40 6.11 -5.33
N VAL A 69 -10.06 4.84 -5.12
CA VAL A 69 -9.41 4.34 -3.91
C VAL A 69 -8.21 3.51 -4.32
N MET A 70 -7.06 3.83 -3.76
CA MET A 70 -5.82 3.11 -4.02
C MET A 70 -5.30 2.48 -2.73
N LEU A 71 -4.89 1.22 -2.83
CA LEU A 71 -4.14 0.51 -1.80
C LEU A 71 -2.66 0.51 -2.18
N TYR A 72 -1.81 1.00 -1.28
CA TYR A 72 -0.37 0.79 -1.30
C TYR A 72 0.02 -0.16 -0.18
N GLY A 73 0.89 -1.12 -0.48
CA GLY A 73 1.35 -2.08 0.52
C GLY A 73 2.30 -3.11 -0.06
N CYS A 74 2.72 -4.02 0.79
CA CYS A 74 3.54 -5.16 0.42
C CYS A 74 3.08 -6.41 1.17
N GLY A 75 3.48 -7.58 0.66
CA GLY A 75 3.15 -8.88 1.27
C GLY A 75 4.15 -9.34 2.33
N ILE A 76 5.24 -8.59 2.55
CA ILE A 76 6.31 -8.91 3.50
C ILE A 76 6.69 -7.61 4.21
N SER A 77 6.65 -7.58 5.54
CA SER A 77 7.04 -6.42 6.35
C SER A 77 8.55 -6.36 6.58
N ASP A 78 9.17 -7.50 6.86
CA ASP A 78 10.63 -7.66 7.02
C ASP A 78 11.15 -8.66 5.98
N GLY A 79 11.80 -8.16 4.93
CA GLY A 79 12.34 -8.96 3.83
C GLY A 79 13.48 -9.88 4.26
N ASN A 80 14.20 -9.54 5.34
CA ASN A 80 15.29 -10.38 5.87
C ASN A 80 14.76 -11.62 6.56
N LYS A 81 13.64 -11.50 7.26
CA LYS A 81 13.00 -12.59 8.02
C LYS A 81 11.79 -13.19 7.31
N HIS A 82 11.39 -12.62 6.17
CA HIS A 82 10.17 -12.97 5.44
C HIS A 82 8.90 -12.93 6.31
N LEU A 83 8.77 -11.89 7.14
CA LEU A 83 7.60 -11.74 8.00
C LEU A 83 6.38 -11.29 7.21
N HIS A 84 5.24 -11.89 7.52
CA HIS A 84 3.92 -11.58 6.94
C HIS A 84 2.99 -10.89 7.94
N THR A 85 3.51 -10.49 9.11
CA THR A 85 2.79 -9.72 10.14
C THR A 85 3.14 -8.25 10.04
N ASP A 86 2.29 -7.37 10.61
CA ASP A 86 2.52 -5.91 10.63
C ASP A 86 2.82 -5.33 9.24
N LEU A 87 2.07 -5.78 8.23
CA LEU A 87 2.27 -5.35 6.85
C LEU A 87 2.05 -3.84 6.71
N PRO A 88 3.05 -3.07 6.25
CA PRO A 88 2.88 -1.65 6.02
C PRO A 88 1.94 -1.46 4.83
N CYS A 89 0.76 -0.90 5.08
CA CYS A 89 -0.18 -0.56 4.03
C CYS A 89 -0.93 0.73 4.34
N PHE A 90 -1.35 1.44 3.31
CA PHE A 90 -2.22 2.59 3.44
C PHE A 90 -3.13 2.75 2.23
N ILE A 91 -4.25 3.44 2.45
CA ILE A 91 -5.25 3.73 1.43
C ILE A 91 -5.25 5.23 1.19
N ALA A 92 -5.37 5.59 -0.08
CA ALA A 92 -5.51 6.95 -0.53
C ALA A 92 -6.65 7.10 -1.55
N GLY A 93 -7.10 8.34 -1.73
CA GLY A 93 -8.22 8.69 -2.60
C GLY A 93 -9.54 8.84 -1.85
N GLY A 94 -10.49 9.55 -2.45
CA GLY A 94 -11.76 9.92 -1.83
C GLY A 94 -12.87 8.88 -1.98
N GLY A 95 -12.75 7.94 -2.95
CA GLY A 95 -13.75 6.92 -3.21
C GLY A 95 -15.14 7.50 -3.49
N SER A 96 -15.20 8.61 -4.22
CA SER A 96 -16.44 9.37 -4.45
C SER A 96 -17.15 9.75 -3.14
N GLY A 97 -16.39 10.21 -2.15
CA GLY A 97 -16.88 10.66 -0.84
C GLY A 97 -17.09 9.56 0.21
N THR A 98 -16.80 8.30 -0.13
CA THR A 98 -16.94 7.18 0.82
C THR A 98 -15.72 6.99 1.71
N HIS A 99 -14.54 7.44 1.29
CA HIS A 99 -13.30 7.31 2.05
C HIS A 99 -12.79 8.67 2.54
N HIS A 100 -12.27 8.70 3.78
CA HIS A 100 -11.61 9.86 4.37
C HIS A 100 -10.22 9.46 4.85
N GLY A 101 -9.21 10.09 4.28
CA GLY A 101 -7.82 9.95 4.70
C GLY A 101 -7.50 10.63 6.04
N GLY A 102 -6.20 10.76 6.35
CA GLY A 102 -5.72 11.43 7.55
C GLY A 102 -5.95 10.66 8.85
N ARG A 103 -6.16 9.33 8.77
CA ARG A 103 -6.42 8.46 9.92
C ARG A 103 -5.39 7.33 9.99
N HIS A 104 -5.07 6.93 11.20
CA HIS A 104 -4.37 5.68 11.47
C HIS A 104 -5.35 4.72 12.17
N LEU A 105 -5.53 3.56 11.59
CA LEU A 105 -6.35 2.49 12.16
C LEU A 105 -5.41 1.41 12.69
N ALA A 106 -5.43 1.18 13.99
CA ALA A 106 -4.72 0.08 14.64
C ALA A 106 -5.73 -0.98 15.09
N PHE A 107 -5.40 -2.23 14.89
CA PHE A 107 -6.26 -3.36 15.23
C PHE A 107 -5.58 -4.20 16.29
N GLU A 108 -6.36 -4.77 17.21
CA GLU A 108 -5.84 -5.76 18.15
C GLU A 108 -5.78 -7.14 17.47
N GLY A 109 -4.66 -7.82 17.65
CA GLY A 109 -4.41 -9.15 17.07
C GLY A 109 -4.13 -9.12 15.56
N ASP A 110 -4.02 -10.32 14.99
CA ASP A 110 -3.72 -10.52 13.57
C ASP A 110 -4.99 -10.40 12.72
N LEU A 111 -5.16 -9.27 12.08
CA LEU A 111 -6.24 -9.06 11.12
C LEU A 111 -5.75 -9.40 9.72
N PRO A 112 -6.34 -10.40 9.02
CA PRO A 112 -5.94 -10.71 7.65
C PRO A 112 -6.08 -9.51 6.72
N ILE A 113 -5.06 -9.26 5.88
CA ILE A 113 -5.13 -8.18 4.87
C ILE A 113 -6.29 -8.40 3.87
N SER A 114 -6.72 -9.62 3.70
CA SER A 114 -7.91 -9.98 2.91
C SER A 114 -9.20 -9.35 3.45
N ASN A 115 -9.28 -9.01 4.75
CA ASN A 115 -10.40 -8.25 5.30
C ASN A 115 -10.44 -6.84 4.73
N LEU A 116 -9.27 -6.20 4.57
CA LEU A 116 -9.15 -4.91 3.90
C LEU A 116 -9.58 -4.99 2.44
N GLN A 117 -9.08 -5.99 1.72
CA GLN A 117 -9.37 -6.20 0.31
C GLN A 117 -10.86 -6.53 0.09
N LEU A 118 -11.46 -7.37 0.94
CA LEU A 118 -12.89 -7.66 0.91
C LEU A 118 -13.73 -6.39 1.15
N THR A 119 -13.32 -5.57 2.12
CA THR A 119 -13.99 -4.30 2.40
C THR A 119 -13.95 -3.35 1.20
N MET A 120 -12.81 -3.26 0.52
CA MET A 120 -12.67 -2.47 -0.69
C MET A 120 -13.58 -2.99 -1.82
N LEU A 121 -13.61 -4.30 -2.07
CA LEU A 121 -14.46 -4.92 -3.08
C LEU A 121 -15.95 -4.59 -2.82
N GLN A 122 -16.41 -4.75 -1.58
CA GLN A 122 -17.79 -4.43 -1.21
C GLN A 122 -18.11 -2.94 -1.36
N ASN A 123 -17.16 -2.05 -1.05
CA ASN A 123 -17.33 -0.61 -1.27
C ASN A 123 -17.54 -0.27 -2.76
N PHE A 124 -16.91 -1.03 -3.65
CA PHE A 124 -17.10 -0.90 -5.11
C PHE A 124 -18.33 -1.64 -5.64
N GLY A 125 -19.18 -2.18 -4.77
CA GLY A 125 -20.43 -2.84 -5.15
C GLY A 125 -20.30 -4.31 -5.54
N VAL A 126 -19.13 -4.92 -5.33
CA VAL A 126 -18.95 -6.36 -5.55
C VAL A 126 -19.63 -7.13 -4.42
N ASN A 127 -20.61 -7.96 -4.76
CA ASN A 127 -21.32 -8.80 -3.79
C ASN A 127 -20.49 -10.06 -3.47
N ALA A 128 -19.45 -9.88 -2.65
CA ALA A 128 -18.62 -10.98 -2.16
C ALA A 128 -18.82 -11.12 -0.64
N SER A 129 -19.02 -12.33 -0.16
CA SER A 129 -19.15 -12.63 1.28
C SER A 129 -17.80 -12.96 1.93
N ALA A 130 -16.80 -13.35 1.14
CA ALA A 130 -15.45 -13.68 1.58
C ALA A 130 -14.43 -13.46 0.46
N LEU A 131 -13.16 -13.30 0.83
CA LEU A 131 -12.01 -13.23 -0.06
C LEU A 131 -10.81 -13.89 0.64
N GLY A 132 -10.23 -14.92 0.01
CA GLY A 132 -9.08 -15.63 0.59
C GLY A 132 -9.38 -16.13 2.02
N ASP A 133 -8.53 -15.74 2.95
CA ASP A 133 -8.62 -16.07 4.37
C ASP A 133 -9.36 -15.00 5.21
N SER A 134 -10.15 -14.14 4.56
CA SER A 134 -10.90 -13.09 5.26
C SER A 134 -11.84 -13.66 6.32
N THR A 135 -11.84 -13.01 7.48
CA THR A 135 -12.72 -13.32 8.62
C THR A 135 -13.87 -12.33 8.77
N GLY A 136 -13.89 -11.29 7.95
CA GLY A 136 -14.89 -10.22 7.97
C GLY A 136 -14.45 -8.98 7.22
N THR A 137 -15.03 -7.84 7.55
CA THR A 137 -14.75 -6.53 6.94
C THR A 137 -14.31 -5.50 7.97
N ILE A 138 -13.67 -4.43 7.50
CA ILE A 138 -13.24 -3.28 8.32
C ILE A 138 -14.30 -2.20 8.18
N LYS A 139 -15.25 -2.14 9.10
CA LYS A 139 -16.43 -1.25 9.03
C LYS A 139 -16.08 0.24 9.07
N GLU A 140 -14.98 0.58 9.75
CA GLU A 140 -14.53 1.95 9.94
C GLU A 140 -13.87 2.55 8.70
N LEU A 141 -13.56 1.71 7.70
CA LEU A 141 -12.76 2.12 6.56
C LEU A 141 -13.51 3.07 5.62
N PHE A 142 -14.76 2.74 5.31
CA PHE A 142 -15.60 3.52 4.42
C PHE A 142 -16.88 3.97 5.12
N LYS A 143 -17.41 5.12 4.73
CA LYS A 143 -18.76 5.54 5.14
C LYS A 143 -19.80 4.70 4.39
N ALA A 144 -20.95 4.48 5.03
CA ALA A 144 -22.09 3.95 4.33
C ALA A 144 -22.45 4.88 3.15
N LYS A 145 -22.71 4.27 1.99
CA LYS A 145 -23.30 5.03 0.88
C LYS A 145 -24.72 5.47 1.29
N VAL A 146 -24.96 6.77 1.26
CA VAL A 146 -26.26 7.37 1.52
C VAL A 146 -27.15 7.17 0.29
#